data_2e3b98d0076714f257be284eb22d8cfe
#
_entry.id   2e3b98d0076714f257be284eb22d8cfe
#
_cell.length_a   1.000
_cell.length_b   1.000
_cell.length_c   1.000
_cell.angle_alpha   90.00
_cell.angle_beta   90.00
_cell.angle_gamma   90.00
#
_symmetry.space_group_name_H-M   'P 1'
#
loop_
_entity.id
_entity.type
_entity.pdbx_description
1 polymer ?
#
loop_
_entity_poly.entity_id
_entity_poly.type
_entity_poly.pdbx_seq_one_letter_code
_entity_poly.pdbx_strand_id
1 'polypeptide(L)'
;MTWTHLGHSQVRLAPGVFDDRRRLNREYLASLRGTALLQNHLIEAGIGEQAWHLRPSGDTPADRGLDRHWGWETPGSLLRGHFVGHWMSAAAREIAVTGDAHLRATLDAVVEGLERCQRESDGEWAFAIPPTFLRRLEQGRDVWAPQYDLHKTLMGLVDVYLDLGDERALRVAHRAAQPLARWARGVGADAFQTVLEVETGGMLEVWADLLAATGDATYRELLDLYYHRSLFDGLLEGRDVLTNRHANTTIPEVLGAARAYEVSGEERWRRIVEAYWESAVVRRGTFCTGGQTSGEIWTPPFAFAARRGAKTQEHCTVYNMIRLADVLFRWTGQVAYLDYIERNLVNGILAQQNPVSGMVTYFLPLEGGARKVWGSPTEDFWCCHGTLVQAHTRHSSLVFYDGDDGSLTIAQHIAAQAHVPTPAGEVLVDVGLLDDARVVGPDSNAGDAGDTHRPHASRVRVTIDSDDGVPLRVRLRVPGWTDGEPVVAADGAVPVVDGFLTFDHAGGRTRADVAFPFALRAIPIPDEPATVAFVEGPVVLAGIVDGEVALHGDAQAPISLLVADDERQWSQWLTRYRSVGQPTTIRLRPLHEVVDERYSVYFPIIPATAP
;
A
#
# COMPACT_ATOMS: atom_id res chain seq x y z
N MET A 1 20.22 11.37 -10.69
CA MET A 1 19.83 11.60 -9.28
C MET A 1 19.00 10.42 -8.83
N THR A 2 19.36 9.85 -7.71
CA THR A 2 18.64 8.75 -7.08
C THR A 2 18.12 9.18 -5.72
N TRP A 3 17.05 8.56 -5.25
CA TRP A 3 16.41 8.87 -3.97
C TRP A 3 16.38 7.62 -3.09
N THR A 4 16.53 7.82 -1.79
CA THR A 4 16.41 6.77 -0.78
C THR A 4 15.43 7.18 0.29
N HIS A 5 14.86 6.21 1.00
CA HIS A 5 14.05 6.50 2.17
C HIS A 5 14.93 6.99 3.33
N LEU A 6 14.40 7.89 4.14
CA LEU A 6 14.97 8.14 5.46
C LEU A 6 14.82 6.89 6.35
N GLY A 7 15.70 6.74 7.32
CA GLY A 7 15.61 5.65 8.30
C GLY A 7 14.28 5.70 9.07
N HIS A 8 13.73 4.54 9.44
CA HIS A 8 12.43 4.46 10.10
C HIS A 8 12.32 5.30 11.38
N SER A 9 13.38 5.38 12.18
CA SER A 9 13.42 6.20 13.40
C SER A 9 13.51 7.70 13.15
N GLN A 10 13.83 8.11 11.92
CA GLN A 10 14.00 9.52 11.55
C GLN A 10 12.68 10.20 11.19
N VAL A 11 11.63 9.45 10.88
CA VAL A 11 10.34 10.00 10.43
C VAL A 11 9.22 9.59 11.37
N ARG A 12 8.45 10.57 11.84
CA ARG A 12 7.24 10.36 12.65
C ARG A 12 6.05 11.03 12.01
N LEU A 13 4.95 10.31 11.88
CA LEU A 13 3.68 10.90 11.48
C LEU A 13 3.17 11.84 12.59
N ALA A 14 2.63 12.98 12.20
CA ALA A 14 1.89 13.86 13.08
C ALA A 14 0.39 13.48 13.07
N PRO A 15 -0.41 13.95 14.07
CA PRO A 15 -1.84 13.69 14.12
C PRO A 15 -2.56 14.02 12.81
N GLY A 16 -3.36 13.10 12.30
CA GLY A 16 -4.08 13.19 11.05
C GLY A 16 -4.61 11.84 10.59
N VAL A 17 -5.30 11.77 9.45
CA VAL A 17 -5.95 10.55 8.98
C VAL A 17 -4.96 9.37 8.84
N PHE A 18 -3.75 9.61 8.36
CA PHE A 18 -2.76 8.55 8.17
C PHE A 18 -2.22 8.01 9.51
N ASP A 19 -1.99 8.88 10.51
CA ASP A 19 -1.59 8.44 11.84
C ASP A 19 -2.73 7.70 12.57
N ASP A 20 -3.98 8.17 12.44
CA ASP A 20 -5.16 7.50 12.99
C ASP A 20 -5.28 6.06 12.46
N ARG A 21 -5.11 5.89 11.13
CA ARG A 21 -5.17 4.57 10.47
C ARG A 21 -4.00 3.68 10.86
N ARG A 22 -2.80 4.22 10.98
CA ARG A 22 -1.62 3.51 11.49
C ARG A 22 -1.84 3.05 12.93
N ARG A 23 -2.42 3.90 13.81
CA ARG A 23 -2.72 3.53 15.20
C ARG A 23 -3.72 2.39 15.30
N LEU A 24 -4.80 2.41 14.52
CA LEU A 24 -5.75 1.30 14.43
C LEU A 24 -5.05 0.00 13.99
N ASN A 25 -4.18 0.08 13.00
CA ASN A 25 -3.39 -1.05 12.54
C ASN A 25 -2.44 -1.58 13.62
N ARG A 26 -1.75 -0.69 14.35
CA ARG A 26 -0.89 -1.07 15.49
C ARG A 26 -1.66 -1.77 16.59
N GLU A 27 -2.86 -1.27 16.93
CA GLU A 27 -3.74 -1.89 17.92
C GLU A 27 -4.14 -3.31 17.47
N TYR A 28 -4.46 -3.49 16.19
CA TYR A 28 -4.73 -4.82 15.63
C TYR A 28 -3.50 -5.73 15.71
N LEU A 29 -2.32 -5.29 15.26
CA LEU A 29 -1.08 -6.07 15.38
C LEU A 29 -0.79 -6.50 16.81
N ALA A 30 -0.96 -5.59 17.78
CA ALA A 30 -0.71 -5.84 19.20
C ALA A 30 -1.77 -6.75 19.85
N SER A 31 -2.96 -6.87 19.26
CA SER A 31 -4.03 -7.75 19.77
C SER A 31 -3.79 -9.22 19.47
N LEU A 32 -2.95 -9.55 18.49
CA LEU A 32 -2.71 -10.91 18.05
C LEU A 32 -1.64 -11.60 18.91
N ARG A 33 -1.93 -12.82 19.34
CA ARG A 33 -1.02 -13.59 20.20
C ARG A 33 0.02 -14.38 19.39
N GLY A 34 1.26 -14.38 19.83
CA GLY A 34 2.36 -15.11 19.17
C GLY A 34 2.08 -16.60 18.98
N THR A 35 1.41 -17.26 19.94
CA THR A 35 1.01 -18.67 19.82
C THR A 35 -0.02 -18.92 18.73
N ALA A 36 -0.97 -18.01 18.52
CA ALA A 36 -1.95 -18.09 17.45
C ALA A 36 -1.31 -17.82 16.08
N LEU A 37 -0.39 -16.84 16.00
CA LEU A 37 0.40 -16.57 14.78
C LEU A 37 1.22 -17.78 14.34
N LEU A 38 1.76 -18.54 15.29
CA LEU A 38 2.60 -19.73 15.04
C LEU A 38 1.82 -21.03 14.92
N GLN A 39 0.51 -21.05 15.12
CA GLN A 39 -0.27 -22.29 15.25
C GLN A 39 0.02 -23.33 14.17
N ASN A 40 0.08 -22.92 12.91
CA ASN A 40 0.27 -23.82 11.78
C ASN A 40 1.74 -24.29 11.65
N HIS A 41 2.71 -23.44 11.99
CA HIS A 41 4.11 -23.80 12.03
C HIS A 41 4.41 -24.84 13.12
N LEU A 42 3.80 -24.65 14.30
CA LEU A 42 3.90 -25.59 15.41
C LEU A 42 3.27 -26.94 15.08
N ILE A 43 2.12 -26.94 14.37
CA ILE A 43 1.45 -28.16 13.91
C ILE A 43 2.33 -28.90 12.90
N GLU A 44 2.88 -28.21 11.89
CA GLU A 44 3.72 -28.81 10.86
C GLU A 44 5.02 -29.39 11.45
N ALA A 45 5.61 -28.71 12.44
CA ALA A 45 6.79 -29.18 13.17
C ALA A 45 6.48 -30.32 14.17
N GLY A 46 5.24 -30.76 14.30
CA GLY A 46 4.85 -31.83 15.22
C GLY A 46 4.84 -31.45 16.71
N ILE A 47 4.95 -30.16 17.04
CA ILE A 47 5.00 -29.62 18.42
C ILE A 47 3.76 -28.78 18.78
N GLY A 48 2.76 -28.78 17.91
CA GLY A 48 1.49 -28.12 18.15
C GLY A 48 0.64 -28.83 19.21
N GLU A 49 -0.19 -28.08 19.93
CA GLU A 49 -1.07 -28.67 20.93
C GLU A 49 -2.09 -29.62 20.31
N GLN A 50 -2.29 -30.79 20.94
CA GLN A 50 -3.19 -31.83 20.48
C GLN A 50 -4.67 -31.40 20.48
N ALA A 51 -5.04 -30.38 21.24
CA ALA A 51 -6.42 -29.90 21.39
C ALA A 51 -6.88 -28.96 20.27
N TRP A 52 -6.11 -28.79 19.20
CA TRP A 52 -6.42 -27.83 18.15
C TRP A 52 -7.81 -28.05 17.49
N HIS A 53 -8.21 -29.30 17.30
CA HIS A 53 -9.50 -29.68 16.70
C HIS A 53 -10.70 -29.46 17.64
N LEU A 54 -10.45 -29.24 18.93
CA LEU A 54 -11.52 -29.01 19.90
C LEU A 54 -11.81 -27.49 19.90
N ARG A 55 -12.87 -27.08 19.20
CA ARG A 55 -13.40 -25.72 19.39
C ARG A 55 -13.76 -25.56 20.86
N PRO A 56 -13.30 -24.48 21.52
CA PRO A 56 -13.80 -24.15 22.84
C PRO A 56 -15.33 -24.10 22.78
N SER A 57 -16.01 -24.75 23.71
CA SER A 57 -17.48 -24.84 23.77
C SER A 57 -18.18 -23.53 24.17
N GLY A 58 -17.52 -22.39 24.05
CA GLY A 58 -18.08 -21.07 24.28
C GLY A 58 -18.79 -20.53 23.04
N ASP A 59 -20.08 -20.21 23.19
CA ASP A 59 -20.94 -19.78 22.07
C ASP A 59 -20.81 -18.31 21.68
N THR A 60 -19.97 -17.52 22.35
CA THR A 60 -19.80 -16.11 22.02
C THR A 60 -18.57 -15.87 21.14
N PRO A 61 -18.58 -14.88 20.23
CA PRO A 61 -17.41 -14.47 19.47
C PRO A 61 -16.22 -14.07 20.36
N ALA A 62 -16.46 -13.57 21.56
CA ALA A 62 -15.44 -13.24 22.56
C ALA A 62 -14.75 -14.49 23.13
N ASP A 63 -15.46 -15.61 23.25
CA ASP A 63 -14.92 -16.88 23.75
C ASP A 63 -14.21 -17.69 22.66
N ARG A 64 -14.43 -17.36 21.37
CA ARG A 64 -13.71 -17.97 20.23
C ARG A 64 -12.27 -17.46 20.10
N GLY A 65 -11.88 -16.72 21.05
CA GLY A 65 -10.56 -16.35 21.52
C GLY A 65 -9.57 -15.95 20.45
N LEU A 66 -8.97 -14.79 20.67
CA LEU A 66 -7.68 -14.35 20.11
C LEU A 66 -6.57 -15.45 20.16
N ASP A 67 -6.87 -16.60 20.75
CA ASP A 67 -5.96 -17.73 20.92
C ASP A 67 -5.79 -18.59 19.67
N ARG A 68 -6.62 -18.38 18.64
CA ARG A 68 -6.58 -19.15 17.39
C ARG A 68 -7.00 -18.31 16.21
N HIS A 69 -6.37 -18.61 15.06
CA HIS A 69 -6.69 -18.02 13.77
C HIS A 69 -7.47 -19.00 12.91
N TRP A 70 -8.50 -18.50 12.24
CA TRP A 70 -9.42 -19.25 11.39
C TRP A 70 -9.31 -18.81 9.91
N GLY A 71 -10.34 -19.07 9.11
CA GLY A 71 -10.31 -18.70 7.69
C GLY A 71 -9.15 -19.33 6.94
N TRP A 72 -8.33 -18.53 6.28
CA TRP A 72 -7.16 -19.02 5.55
C TRP A 72 -6.05 -19.55 6.47
N GLU A 73 -6.07 -19.18 7.75
CA GLU A 73 -5.16 -19.73 8.77
C GLU A 73 -5.70 -21.03 9.43
N THR A 74 -6.86 -21.55 9.00
CA THR A 74 -7.32 -22.87 9.45
C THR A 74 -6.31 -23.94 9.04
N PRO A 75 -5.93 -24.93 9.90
CA PRO A 75 -4.93 -25.97 9.59
C PRO A 75 -5.21 -26.80 8.34
N GLY A 76 -6.46 -26.88 7.89
CA GLY A 76 -6.82 -27.52 6.62
C GLY A 76 -6.63 -26.64 5.39
N SER A 77 -6.34 -25.36 5.55
CA SER A 77 -6.12 -24.43 4.44
C SER A 77 -4.80 -24.71 3.74
N LEU A 78 -4.78 -24.55 2.41
CA LEU A 78 -3.54 -24.66 1.61
C LEU A 78 -2.64 -23.43 1.76
N LEU A 79 -3.17 -22.30 2.25
CA LEU A 79 -2.44 -21.05 2.50
C LEU A 79 -2.17 -20.79 3.99
N ARG A 80 -2.35 -21.81 4.86
CA ARG A 80 -2.12 -21.67 6.28
C ARG A 80 -0.69 -21.25 6.61
N GLY A 81 -0.53 -20.28 7.50
CA GLY A 81 0.78 -19.80 7.94
C GLY A 81 1.31 -18.60 7.16
N HIS A 82 0.59 -18.14 6.11
CA HIS A 82 1.06 -16.98 5.34
C HIS A 82 1.00 -15.66 6.15
N PHE A 83 0.01 -15.54 7.04
CA PHE A 83 -0.24 -14.26 7.72
C PHE A 83 0.88 -13.91 8.70
N VAL A 84 1.53 -14.87 9.34
CA VAL A 84 2.63 -14.59 10.27
C VAL A 84 3.77 -13.83 9.60
N GLY A 85 4.06 -14.11 8.32
CA GLY A 85 5.08 -13.37 7.58
C GLY A 85 4.74 -11.90 7.37
N HIS A 86 3.50 -11.63 6.98
CA HIS A 86 2.98 -10.27 6.89
C HIS A 86 2.99 -9.55 8.25
N TRP A 87 2.59 -10.25 9.30
CA TRP A 87 2.59 -9.71 10.66
C TRP A 87 4.00 -9.36 11.12
N MET A 88 4.99 -10.24 10.91
CA MET A 88 6.39 -9.98 11.26
C MET A 88 6.94 -8.75 10.54
N SER A 89 6.70 -8.65 9.24
CA SER A 89 7.09 -7.49 8.42
C SER A 89 6.49 -6.18 8.96
N ALA A 90 5.18 -6.18 9.23
CA ALA A 90 4.48 -5.01 9.76
C ALA A 90 4.93 -4.65 11.18
N ALA A 91 5.08 -5.64 12.06
CA ALA A 91 5.52 -5.46 13.43
C ALA A 91 6.95 -4.92 13.50
N ALA A 92 7.88 -5.47 12.69
CA ALA A 92 9.27 -5.01 12.64
C ALA A 92 9.34 -3.52 12.28
N ARG A 93 8.62 -3.11 11.25
CA ARG A 93 8.58 -1.70 10.81
C ARG A 93 7.93 -0.79 11.84
N GLU A 94 6.81 -1.21 12.46
CA GLU A 94 6.15 -0.43 13.51
C GLU A 94 7.07 -0.27 14.73
N ILE A 95 7.82 -1.31 15.12
CA ILE A 95 8.82 -1.26 16.19
C ILE A 95 9.96 -0.30 15.83
N ALA A 96 10.47 -0.35 14.59
CA ALA A 96 11.54 0.52 14.13
C ALA A 96 11.15 2.01 14.19
N VAL A 97 9.86 2.33 13.95
CA VAL A 97 9.32 3.70 14.03
C VAL A 97 9.02 4.13 15.48
N THR A 98 8.45 3.23 16.30
CA THR A 98 7.84 3.61 17.59
C THR A 98 8.60 3.12 18.82
N GLY A 99 9.43 2.09 18.69
CA GLY A 99 10.06 1.41 19.82
C GLY A 99 9.07 0.60 20.68
N ASP A 100 7.92 0.17 20.16
CA ASP A 100 6.85 -0.51 20.91
C ASP A 100 7.36 -1.80 21.56
N ALA A 101 7.49 -1.80 22.89
CA ALA A 101 8.05 -2.90 23.67
C ALA A 101 7.14 -4.15 23.69
N HIS A 102 5.81 -3.97 23.60
CA HIS A 102 4.88 -5.10 23.57
C HIS A 102 4.96 -5.85 22.23
N LEU A 103 4.92 -5.12 21.12
CA LEU A 103 5.13 -5.72 19.80
C LEU A 103 6.51 -6.38 19.69
N ARG A 104 7.55 -5.74 20.28
CA ARG A 104 8.91 -6.31 20.30
C ARG A 104 8.95 -7.64 21.02
N ALA A 105 8.37 -7.75 22.20
CA ALA A 105 8.33 -9.00 22.96
C ALA A 105 7.57 -10.11 22.20
N THR A 106 6.46 -9.76 21.54
CA THR A 106 5.69 -10.73 20.74
C THR A 106 6.48 -11.17 19.51
N LEU A 107 7.14 -10.23 18.82
CA LEU A 107 7.97 -10.52 17.64
C LEU A 107 9.15 -11.43 18.01
N ASP A 108 9.85 -11.16 19.10
CA ASP A 108 10.95 -11.98 19.59
C ASP A 108 10.49 -13.43 19.87
N ALA A 109 9.31 -13.58 20.49
CA ALA A 109 8.71 -14.89 20.75
C ALA A 109 8.29 -15.62 19.45
N VAL A 110 7.80 -14.90 18.43
CA VAL A 110 7.47 -15.47 17.13
C VAL A 110 8.71 -15.96 16.40
N VAL A 111 9.78 -15.16 16.35
CA VAL A 111 11.05 -15.55 15.71
C VAL A 111 11.67 -16.76 16.44
N GLU A 112 11.65 -16.78 17.79
CA GLU A 112 12.10 -17.92 18.59
C GLU A 112 11.26 -19.17 18.33
N GLY A 113 9.94 -19.00 18.17
CA GLY A 113 9.03 -20.08 17.84
C GLY A 113 9.33 -20.69 16.46
N LEU A 114 9.60 -19.88 15.44
CA LEU A 114 10.01 -20.35 14.12
C LEU A 114 11.36 -21.07 14.17
N GLU A 115 12.34 -20.54 14.92
CA GLU A 115 13.62 -21.22 15.14
C GLU A 115 13.43 -22.58 15.83
N ARG A 116 12.50 -22.67 16.78
CA ARG A 116 12.14 -23.94 17.44
C ARG A 116 11.52 -24.90 16.41
N CYS A 117 10.56 -24.47 15.61
CA CYS A 117 9.95 -25.30 14.56
C CYS A 117 11.02 -25.84 13.60
N GLN A 118 11.96 -24.99 13.21
CA GLN A 118 13.08 -25.38 12.34
C GLN A 118 13.96 -26.46 12.98
N ARG A 119 14.29 -26.34 14.26
CA ARG A 119 15.11 -27.37 14.97
C ARG A 119 14.41 -28.72 15.07
N GLU A 120 13.10 -28.72 15.33
CA GLU A 120 12.31 -29.96 15.41
C GLU A 120 12.04 -30.57 14.03
N SER A 121 12.22 -29.79 12.94
CA SER A 121 12.03 -30.22 11.55
C SER A 121 13.40 -30.39 10.84
N ASP A 122 14.28 -31.20 11.39
CA ASP A 122 15.59 -31.53 10.82
C ASP A 122 16.55 -30.34 10.62
N GLY A 123 16.29 -29.20 11.27
CA GLY A 123 17.14 -28.03 11.32
C GLY A 123 17.01 -27.06 10.14
N GLU A 124 16.15 -27.34 9.16
CA GLU A 124 15.99 -26.49 7.98
C GLU A 124 14.53 -25.99 7.76
N TRP A 125 13.54 -26.87 7.86
CA TRP A 125 12.15 -26.55 7.51
C TRP A 125 11.46 -25.73 8.61
N ALA A 126 11.08 -24.47 8.30
CA ALA A 126 10.44 -23.54 9.23
C ALA A 126 9.07 -23.05 8.72
N PHE A 127 8.41 -23.81 7.86
CA PHE A 127 7.18 -23.41 7.19
C PHE A 127 5.96 -24.14 7.73
N ALA A 128 4.78 -23.58 7.51
CA ALA A 128 3.51 -24.14 7.96
C ALA A 128 2.90 -25.18 7.03
N ILE A 129 3.50 -25.40 5.86
CA ILE A 129 3.06 -26.37 4.85
C ILE A 129 4.13 -27.43 4.62
N PRO A 130 3.76 -28.68 4.26
CA PRO A 130 4.74 -29.74 4.10
C PRO A 130 5.54 -29.65 2.80
N PRO A 131 6.78 -30.15 2.77
CA PRO A 131 7.60 -30.23 1.55
C PRO A 131 6.93 -30.99 0.39
N THR A 132 5.92 -31.81 0.69
CA THR A 132 5.14 -32.54 -0.32
C THR A 132 4.42 -31.60 -1.29
N PHE A 133 4.13 -30.35 -0.91
CA PHE A 133 3.47 -29.39 -1.80
C PHE A 133 4.40 -28.97 -2.94
N LEU A 134 5.71 -28.83 -2.70
CA LEU A 134 6.70 -28.58 -3.74
C LEU A 134 6.79 -29.74 -4.73
N ARG A 135 6.77 -31.01 -4.25
CA ARG A 135 6.74 -32.19 -5.12
C ARG A 135 5.47 -32.27 -5.97
N ARG A 136 4.30 -31.85 -5.43
CA ARG A 136 3.06 -31.78 -6.23
C ARG A 136 3.17 -30.72 -7.32
N LEU A 137 3.72 -29.55 -6.98
CA LEU A 137 3.95 -28.46 -7.94
C LEU A 137 4.88 -28.91 -9.08
N GLU A 138 6.00 -29.57 -8.77
CA GLU A 138 6.93 -30.17 -9.73
C GLU A 138 6.26 -31.21 -10.66
N GLN A 139 5.29 -31.95 -10.14
CA GLN A 139 4.53 -32.95 -10.90
C GLN A 139 3.34 -32.38 -11.67
N GLY A 140 3.15 -31.07 -11.68
CA GLY A 140 1.99 -30.42 -12.28
C GLY A 140 0.65 -30.81 -11.63
N ARG A 141 0.67 -31.22 -10.35
CA ARG A 141 -0.54 -31.57 -9.59
C ARG A 141 -1.09 -30.34 -8.90
N ASP A 142 -2.42 -30.28 -8.81
CA ASP A 142 -3.10 -29.16 -8.16
C ASP A 142 -2.62 -28.95 -6.72
N VAL A 143 -2.12 -27.76 -6.47
CA VAL A 143 -1.79 -27.22 -5.16
C VAL A 143 -1.88 -25.70 -5.22
N TRP A 144 -2.57 -25.10 -4.28
CA TRP A 144 -2.78 -23.66 -4.29
C TRP A 144 -1.58 -22.91 -3.73
N ALA A 145 -0.87 -22.18 -4.60
CA ALA A 145 0.16 -21.17 -4.33
C ALA A 145 1.18 -21.51 -3.20
N PRO A 146 1.85 -22.70 -3.19
CA PRO A 146 2.75 -23.05 -2.09
C PRO A 146 3.94 -22.11 -1.98
N GLN A 147 4.47 -21.59 -3.10
CA GLN A 147 5.59 -20.65 -3.07
C GLN A 147 5.20 -19.30 -2.45
N TYR A 148 3.94 -18.85 -2.66
CA TYR A 148 3.42 -17.67 -1.98
C TYR A 148 3.48 -17.84 -0.44
N ASP A 149 3.03 -18.98 0.08
CA ASP A 149 3.02 -19.24 1.52
C ASP A 149 4.43 -19.31 2.11
N LEU A 150 5.34 -20.04 1.45
CA LEU A 150 6.75 -20.11 1.84
C LEU A 150 7.43 -18.73 1.79
N HIS A 151 7.11 -17.94 0.75
CA HIS A 151 7.61 -16.57 0.62
C HIS A 151 7.26 -15.72 1.83
N LYS A 152 6.01 -15.80 2.33
CA LYS A 152 5.58 -14.93 3.44
C LYS A 152 6.42 -15.16 4.70
N THR A 153 6.69 -16.41 5.04
CA THR A 153 7.57 -16.72 6.18
C THR A 153 8.99 -16.18 5.97
N LEU A 154 9.58 -16.39 4.79
CA LEU A 154 10.92 -15.87 4.47
C LEU A 154 10.94 -14.33 4.47
N MET A 155 10.00 -13.69 3.79
CA MET A 155 9.86 -12.22 3.76
C MET A 155 9.79 -11.62 5.16
N GLY A 156 8.91 -12.19 6.01
CA GLY A 156 8.78 -11.69 7.38
C GLY A 156 10.06 -11.77 8.19
N LEU A 157 10.80 -12.89 8.09
CA LEU A 157 12.10 -13.06 8.77
C LEU A 157 13.16 -12.09 8.20
N VAL A 158 13.22 -11.92 6.88
CA VAL A 158 14.16 -11.01 6.22
C VAL A 158 13.83 -9.55 6.59
N ASP A 159 12.56 -9.16 6.59
CA ASP A 159 12.15 -7.81 7.00
C ASP A 159 12.49 -7.52 8.48
N VAL A 160 12.37 -8.52 9.37
CA VAL A 160 12.83 -8.38 10.77
C VAL A 160 14.33 -8.09 10.85
N TYR A 161 15.13 -8.74 10.02
CA TYR A 161 16.55 -8.42 9.93
C TYR A 161 16.80 -7.03 9.35
N LEU A 162 16.16 -6.69 8.25
CA LEU A 162 16.37 -5.41 7.55
C LEU A 162 15.93 -4.21 8.39
N ASP A 163 14.78 -4.30 9.07
CA ASP A 163 14.22 -3.18 9.82
C ASP A 163 14.79 -3.06 11.25
N LEU A 164 15.22 -4.18 11.87
CA LEU A 164 15.65 -4.23 13.28
C LEU A 164 17.07 -4.76 13.52
N GLY A 165 17.76 -5.25 12.50
CA GLY A 165 19.10 -5.84 12.62
C GLY A 165 19.13 -7.19 13.36
N ASP A 166 18.00 -7.93 13.38
CA ASP A 166 17.94 -9.21 14.11
C ASP A 166 18.63 -10.34 13.33
N GLU A 167 19.89 -10.62 13.68
CA GLU A 167 20.71 -11.68 13.10
C GLU A 167 20.12 -13.09 13.31
N ARG A 168 19.29 -13.30 14.33
CA ARG A 168 18.62 -14.59 14.54
C ARG A 168 17.59 -14.83 13.44
N ALA A 169 16.78 -13.82 13.12
CA ALA A 169 15.80 -13.89 12.05
C ALA A 169 16.49 -14.21 10.69
N LEU A 170 17.60 -13.54 10.38
CA LEU A 170 18.38 -13.83 9.17
C LEU A 170 18.90 -15.27 9.15
N ARG A 171 19.44 -15.79 10.27
CA ARG A 171 19.90 -17.18 10.34
C ARG A 171 18.79 -18.19 10.11
N VAL A 172 17.59 -17.95 10.66
CA VAL A 172 16.41 -18.81 10.45
C VAL A 172 16.00 -18.77 8.98
N ALA A 173 15.88 -17.56 8.38
CA ALA A 173 15.55 -17.39 6.97
C ALA A 173 16.56 -18.09 6.04
N HIS A 174 17.85 -17.86 6.26
CA HIS A 174 18.91 -18.45 5.44
C HIS A 174 18.88 -20.00 5.49
N ARG A 175 18.69 -20.62 6.66
CA ARG A 175 18.55 -22.07 6.78
C ARG A 175 17.28 -22.58 6.12
N ALA A 176 16.13 -21.89 6.30
CA ALA A 176 14.85 -22.26 5.70
C ALA A 176 14.88 -22.14 4.16
N ALA A 177 15.69 -21.25 3.62
CA ALA A 177 15.87 -21.07 2.17
C ALA A 177 16.65 -22.24 1.51
N GLN A 178 17.51 -22.94 2.24
CA GLN A 178 18.39 -23.97 1.66
C GLN A 178 17.62 -25.14 1.00
N PRO A 179 16.60 -25.77 1.63
CA PRO A 179 15.84 -26.83 0.97
C PRO A 179 15.10 -26.34 -0.27
N LEU A 180 14.63 -25.08 -0.29
CA LEU A 180 13.97 -24.48 -1.45
C LEU A 180 14.96 -24.27 -2.60
N ALA A 181 16.18 -23.79 -2.30
CA ALA A 181 17.24 -23.63 -3.28
C ALA A 181 17.66 -24.97 -3.90
N ARG A 182 17.79 -26.02 -3.08
CA ARG A 182 18.10 -27.37 -3.58
C ARG A 182 16.97 -27.93 -4.45
N TRP A 183 15.72 -27.74 -4.03
CA TRP A 183 14.55 -28.15 -4.80
C TRP A 183 14.51 -27.44 -6.16
N ALA A 184 14.57 -26.10 -6.18
CA ALA A 184 14.47 -25.32 -7.40
C ALA A 184 15.57 -25.69 -8.42
N ARG A 185 16.82 -25.87 -7.97
CA ARG A 185 17.91 -26.34 -8.80
C ARG A 185 17.71 -27.78 -9.30
N GLY A 186 17.12 -28.65 -8.48
CA GLY A 186 16.86 -30.06 -8.82
C GLY A 186 15.81 -30.23 -9.91
N VAL A 187 14.85 -29.34 -10.03
CA VAL A 187 13.83 -29.34 -11.09
C VAL A 187 14.45 -29.06 -12.48
N GLY A 188 15.47 -28.21 -12.53
CA GLY A 188 16.14 -27.80 -13.78
C GLY A 188 15.42 -26.65 -14.49
N ALA A 189 16.19 -25.79 -15.15
CA ALA A 189 15.76 -24.48 -15.63
C ALA A 189 14.53 -24.51 -16.57
N ASP A 190 14.44 -25.47 -17.48
CA ASP A 190 13.32 -25.52 -18.44
C ASP A 190 12.03 -26.05 -17.80
N ALA A 191 12.11 -27.09 -16.97
CA ALA A 191 10.96 -27.60 -16.23
C ALA A 191 10.48 -26.58 -15.18
N PHE A 192 11.39 -25.81 -14.61
CA PHE A 192 11.05 -24.77 -13.64
C PHE A 192 10.19 -23.64 -14.22
N GLN A 193 10.21 -23.40 -15.54
CA GLN A 193 9.29 -22.45 -16.17
C GLN A 193 7.81 -22.83 -15.98
N THR A 194 7.47 -24.12 -15.97
CA THR A 194 6.11 -24.58 -15.67
C THR A 194 5.77 -24.33 -14.19
N VAL A 195 6.74 -24.45 -13.30
CA VAL A 195 6.59 -24.13 -11.88
C VAL A 195 6.29 -22.64 -11.67
N LEU A 196 6.92 -21.76 -12.47
CA LEU A 196 6.74 -20.30 -12.40
C LEU A 196 5.35 -19.83 -12.89
N GLU A 197 4.62 -20.63 -13.67
CA GLU A 197 3.23 -20.29 -14.06
C GLU A 197 2.25 -20.38 -12.88
N VAL A 198 2.63 -21.06 -11.79
CA VAL A 198 1.88 -21.07 -10.53
C VAL A 198 2.40 -19.94 -9.65
N GLU A 199 1.52 -19.29 -8.90
CA GLU A 199 1.85 -18.11 -8.09
C GLU A 199 3.09 -18.32 -7.21
N THR A 200 4.14 -17.53 -7.47
CA THR A 200 5.43 -17.59 -6.77
C THR A 200 5.50 -16.63 -5.58
N GLY A 201 4.51 -15.75 -5.43
CA GLY A 201 4.61 -14.62 -4.50
C GLY A 201 5.83 -13.75 -4.83
N GLY A 202 6.49 -13.20 -3.82
CA GLY A 202 7.72 -12.40 -3.96
C GLY A 202 9.02 -13.22 -3.83
N MET A 203 9.04 -14.49 -4.25
CA MET A 203 10.23 -15.33 -4.09
C MET A 203 11.48 -14.72 -4.76
N LEU A 204 11.33 -14.10 -5.93
CA LEU A 204 12.44 -13.41 -6.60
C LEU A 204 12.99 -12.25 -5.77
N GLU A 205 12.10 -11.50 -5.08
CA GLU A 205 12.48 -10.40 -4.19
C GLU A 205 13.29 -10.92 -2.99
N VAL A 206 12.79 -11.97 -2.34
CA VAL A 206 13.45 -12.55 -1.16
C VAL A 206 14.81 -13.17 -1.49
N TRP A 207 14.97 -13.73 -2.69
CA TRP A 207 16.29 -14.20 -3.14
C TRP A 207 17.29 -13.06 -3.32
N ALA A 208 16.84 -11.93 -3.85
CA ALA A 208 17.69 -10.75 -3.98
C ALA A 208 18.05 -10.17 -2.60
N ASP A 209 17.12 -10.13 -1.65
CA ASP A 209 17.39 -9.66 -0.30
C ASP A 209 18.37 -10.58 0.45
N LEU A 210 18.18 -11.90 0.35
CA LEU A 210 19.12 -12.86 0.94
C LEU A 210 20.50 -12.79 0.29
N LEU A 211 20.59 -12.54 -1.03
CA LEU A 211 21.87 -12.27 -1.69
C LEU A 211 22.55 -11.04 -1.11
N ALA A 212 21.81 -9.94 -0.94
CA ALA A 212 22.33 -8.71 -0.37
C ALA A 212 22.80 -8.88 1.09
N ALA A 213 22.02 -9.62 1.89
CA ALA A 213 22.28 -9.80 3.32
C ALA A 213 23.41 -10.79 3.61
N THR A 214 23.57 -11.84 2.79
CA THR A 214 24.49 -12.95 3.08
C THR A 214 25.71 -13.03 2.16
N GLY A 215 25.60 -12.51 0.94
CA GLY A 215 26.61 -12.69 -0.12
C GLY A 215 26.68 -14.11 -0.69
N ASP A 216 25.76 -15.01 -0.32
CA ASP A 216 25.76 -16.41 -0.78
C ASP A 216 25.41 -16.50 -2.28
N ALA A 217 26.35 -17.01 -3.08
CA ALA A 217 26.23 -17.16 -4.52
C ALA A 217 25.04 -18.03 -4.96
N THR A 218 24.56 -18.91 -4.09
CA THR A 218 23.34 -19.71 -4.31
C THR A 218 22.15 -18.83 -4.70
N TYR A 219 21.99 -17.69 -4.03
CA TYR A 219 20.88 -16.78 -4.30
C TYR A 219 21.01 -16.06 -5.64
N ARG A 220 22.23 -15.83 -6.11
CA ARG A 220 22.48 -15.31 -7.46
C ARG A 220 21.97 -16.29 -8.54
N GLU A 221 22.23 -17.58 -8.37
CA GLU A 221 21.72 -18.60 -9.28
C GLU A 221 20.19 -18.66 -9.28
N LEU A 222 19.57 -18.43 -8.12
CA LEU A 222 18.11 -18.40 -7.99
C LEU A 222 17.48 -17.17 -8.68
N LEU A 223 18.16 -16.03 -8.74
CA LEU A 223 17.65 -14.89 -9.54
C LEU A 223 17.47 -15.29 -11.01
N ASP A 224 18.47 -16.00 -11.59
CA ASP A 224 18.39 -16.46 -12.97
C ASP A 224 17.33 -17.54 -13.16
N LEU A 225 17.19 -18.46 -12.20
CA LEU A 225 16.21 -19.54 -12.26
C LEU A 225 14.76 -19.02 -12.17
N TYR A 226 14.52 -17.98 -11.37
CA TYR A 226 13.23 -17.31 -11.23
C TYR A 226 12.97 -16.26 -12.32
N TYR A 227 13.78 -16.20 -13.37
CA TYR A 227 13.46 -15.41 -14.56
C TYR A 227 12.29 -16.03 -15.32
N HIS A 228 11.09 -15.48 -15.13
CA HIS A 228 9.83 -15.99 -15.69
C HIS A 228 9.68 -15.58 -17.18
N ARG A 229 10.11 -16.47 -18.09
CA ARG A 229 10.22 -16.16 -19.52
C ARG A 229 8.89 -15.71 -20.14
N SER A 230 7.79 -16.40 -19.85
CA SER A 230 6.49 -16.08 -20.46
C SER A 230 5.96 -14.69 -20.09
N LEU A 231 6.35 -14.17 -18.92
CA LEU A 231 6.02 -12.83 -18.47
C LEU A 231 7.07 -11.81 -18.95
N PHE A 232 8.33 -12.03 -18.61
CA PHE A 232 9.38 -11.02 -18.77
C PHE A 232 9.78 -10.79 -20.22
N ASP A 233 9.95 -11.86 -21.02
CA ASP A 233 10.27 -11.71 -22.44
C ASP A 233 9.12 -11.01 -23.19
N GLY A 234 7.87 -11.37 -22.87
CA GLY A 234 6.71 -10.73 -23.47
C GLY A 234 6.57 -9.24 -23.15
N LEU A 235 6.92 -8.83 -21.92
CA LEU A 235 6.98 -7.42 -21.52
C LEU A 235 8.06 -6.67 -22.32
N LEU A 236 9.27 -7.24 -22.41
CA LEU A 236 10.39 -6.64 -23.13
C LEU A 236 10.14 -6.52 -24.64
N GLU A 237 9.34 -7.42 -25.20
CA GLU A 237 8.85 -7.36 -26.59
C GLU A 237 7.68 -6.38 -26.78
N GLY A 238 7.17 -5.77 -25.71
CA GLY A 238 6.04 -4.84 -25.74
C GLY A 238 4.68 -5.49 -25.97
N ARG A 239 4.57 -6.81 -25.80
CA ARG A 239 3.30 -7.56 -25.90
C ARG A 239 2.44 -7.34 -24.66
N ASP A 240 1.12 -7.33 -24.82
CA ASP A 240 0.21 -7.38 -23.68
C ASP A 240 0.13 -8.82 -23.13
N VAL A 241 0.95 -9.10 -22.15
CA VAL A 241 0.97 -10.37 -21.43
C VAL A 241 0.21 -10.31 -20.10
N LEU A 242 -0.38 -9.17 -19.76
CA LEU A 242 -1.05 -8.97 -18.48
C LEU A 242 -2.56 -9.24 -18.56
N THR A 243 -3.22 -8.87 -19.67
CA THR A 243 -4.68 -9.06 -19.81
C THR A 243 -5.10 -10.48 -19.46
N ASN A 244 -6.06 -10.60 -18.53
CA ASN A 244 -6.59 -11.84 -17.97
C ASN A 244 -5.61 -12.64 -17.09
N ARG A 245 -4.40 -12.16 -16.78
CA ARG A 245 -3.56 -12.74 -15.75
C ARG A 245 -3.97 -12.25 -14.36
N HIS A 246 -3.74 -13.07 -13.37
CA HIS A 246 -3.88 -12.70 -11.95
C HIS A 246 -2.85 -11.62 -11.61
N ALA A 247 -3.34 -10.46 -11.17
CA ALA A 247 -2.50 -9.28 -11.03
C ALA A 247 -1.49 -9.42 -9.89
N ASN A 248 -1.96 -9.92 -8.74
CA ASN A 248 -1.10 -10.06 -7.57
C ASN A 248 -0.09 -11.22 -7.67
N THR A 249 -0.12 -12.02 -8.74
CA THR A 249 0.97 -12.92 -9.11
C THR A 249 2.08 -12.15 -9.84
N THR A 250 1.72 -11.35 -10.84
CA THR A 250 2.71 -10.68 -11.70
C THR A 250 3.40 -9.49 -11.04
N ILE A 251 2.72 -8.74 -10.15
CA ILE A 251 3.31 -7.56 -9.50
C ILE A 251 4.48 -7.94 -8.56
N PRO A 252 4.36 -8.94 -7.67
CA PRO A 252 5.48 -9.38 -6.83
C PRO A 252 6.68 -9.91 -7.61
N GLU A 253 6.47 -10.58 -8.76
CA GLU A 253 7.57 -11.00 -9.62
C GLU A 253 8.36 -9.81 -10.16
N VAL A 254 7.68 -8.73 -10.53
CA VAL A 254 8.33 -7.50 -11.01
C VAL A 254 8.95 -6.69 -9.88
N LEU A 255 8.38 -6.71 -8.67
CA LEU A 255 9.06 -6.18 -7.47
C LEU A 255 10.35 -6.96 -7.20
N GLY A 256 10.34 -8.28 -7.41
CA GLY A 256 11.54 -9.09 -7.37
C GLY A 256 12.57 -8.70 -8.42
N ALA A 257 12.14 -8.41 -9.66
CA ALA A 257 13.02 -7.88 -10.70
C ALA A 257 13.61 -6.51 -10.30
N ALA A 258 12.81 -5.64 -9.68
CA ALA A 258 13.29 -4.37 -9.17
C ALA A 258 14.41 -4.56 -8.13
N ARG A 259 14.18 -5.45 -7.18
CA ARG A 259 15.18 -5.74 -6.15
C ARG A 259 16.43 -6.45 -6.71
N ALA A 260 16.24 -7.35 -7.68
CA ALA A 260 17.35 -7.98 -8.40
C ALA A 260 18.23 -6.93 -9.12
N TYR A 261 17.64 -5.89 -9.72
CA TYR A 261 18.41 -4.77 -10.27
C TYR A 261 19.20 -4.03 -9.20
N GLU A 262 18.56 -3.65 -8.10
CA GLU A 262 19.21 -2.90 -7.01
C GLU A 262 20.42 -3.66 -6.42
N VAL A 263 20.35 -4.99 -6.37
CA VAL A 263 21.43 -5.84 -5.80
C VAL A 263 22.47 -6.21 -6.82
N SER A 264 22.09 -6.46 -8.07
CA SER A 264 23.01 -6.98 -9.10
C SER A 264 23.56 -5.92 -10.05
N GLY A 265 22.85 -4.81 -10.23
CA GLY A 265 23.15 -3.80 -11.26
C GLY A 265 22.86 -4.26 -12.69
N GLU A 266 22.20 -5.41 -12.89
CA GLU A 266 21.94 -5.95 -14.23
C GLU A 266 20.76 -5.24 -14.89
N GLU A 267 21.00 -4.45 -15.94
CA GLU A 267 20.02 -3.63 -16.65
C GLU A 267 18.80 -4.39 -17.20
N ARG A 268 18.92 -5.72 -17.42
CA ARG A 268 17.76 -6.51 -17.86
C ARG A 268 16.58 -6.41 -16.88
N TRP A 269 16.87 -6.41 -15.58
CA TRP A 269 15.87 -6.36 -14.54
C TRP A 269 15.16 -4.99 -14.50
N ARG A 270 15.91 -3.91 -14.60
CA ARG A 270 15.35 -2.56 -14.71
C ARG A 270 14.40 -2.42 -15.90
N ARG A 271 14.83 -2.89 -17.08
CA ARG A 271 14.00 -2.85 -18.29
C ARG A 271 12.69 -3.63 -18.14
N ILE A 272 12.67 -4.75 -17.41
CA ILE A 272 11.44 -5.49 -17.10
C ILE A 272 10.49 -4.63 -16.26
N VAL A 273 10.99 -3.96 -15.24
CA VAL A 273 10.21 -3.09 -14.36
C VAL A 273 9.58 -1.93 -15.13
N GLU A 274 10.38 -1.25 -15.95
CA GLU A 274 9.91 -0.14 -16.79
C GLU A 274 8.87 -0.60 -17.83
N ALA A 275 9.10 -1.75 -18.49
CA ALA A 275 8.16 -2.32 -19.44
C ALA A 275 6.86 -2.78 -18.78
N TYR A 276 6.93 -3.29 -17.56
CA TYR A 276 5.76 -3.65 -16.79
C TYR A 276 4.90 -2.43 -16.45
N TRP A 277 5.52 -1.36 -15.93
CA TRP A 277 4.81 -0.11 -15.64
C TRP A 277 4.14 0.45 -16.88
N GLU A 278 4.86 0.48 -18.00
CA GLU A 278 4.32 0.92 -19.29
C GLU A 278 3.09 0.10 -19.69
N SER A 279 3.14 -1.22 -19.54
CA SER A 279 2.01 -2.12 -19.88
C SER A 279 0.87 -2.03 -18.86
N ALA A 280 1.19 -2.00 -17.55
CA ALA A 280 0.20 -2.09 -16.49
C ALA A 280 -0.52 -0.77 -16.21
N VAL A 281 0.16 0.38 -16.39
CA VAL A 281 -0.38 1.70 -16.03
C VAL A 281 -0.60 2.56 -17.28
N VAL A 282 0.46 2.85 -18.04
CA VAL A 282 0.41 3.86 -19.09
C VAL A 282 -0.49 3.41 -20.25
N ARG A 283 -0.26 2.19 -20.77
CA ARG A 283 -1.04 1.65 -21.89
C ARG A 283 -2.36 1.01 -21.48
N ARG A 284 -2.58 0.77 -20.18
CA ARG A 284 -3.82 0.15 -19.70
C ARG A 284 -4.81 1.15 -19.14
N GLY A 285 -4.35 2.24 -18.51
CA GLY A 285 -5.20 3.17 -17.78
C GLY A 285 -5.57 2.65 -16.38
N THR A 286 -6.40 3.41 -15.67
CA THR A 286 -6.86 3.11 -14.32
C THR A 286 -8.31 3.52 -14.13
N PHE A 287 -9.01 2.92 -13.18
CA PHE A 287 -10.20 3.53 -12.60
C PHE A 287 -9.82 4.86 -11.92
N CYS A 288 -10.79 5.73 -11.67
CA CYS A 288 -10.56 7.01 -11.00
C CYS A 288 -9.91 6.84 -9.61
N THR A 289 -10.12 5.71 -8.96
CA THR A 289 -9.51 5.33 -7.68
C THR A 289 -8.04 4.93 -7.78
N GLY A 290 -7.52 4.73 -8.98
CA GLY A 290 -6.15 4.26 -9.23
C GLY A 290 -6.03 2.76 -9.46
N GLY A 291 -7.07 1.97 -9.14
CA GLY A 291 -7.08 0.52 -9.36
C GLY A 291 -7.21 0.13 -10.84
N GLN A 292 -6.85 -1.12 -11.17
CA GLN A 292 -6.73 -1.60 -12.56
C GLN A 292 -7.23 -3.03 -12.74
N THR A 293 -7.84 -3.61 -11.69
CA THR A 293 -8.23 -5.03 -11.66
C THR A 293 -9.71 -5.21 -11.41
N SER A 294 -10.24 -6.33 -11.90
CA SER A 294 -11.59 -6.80 -11.62
C SER A 294 -11.55 -8.31 -11.41
N GLY A 295 -12.00 -8.79 -10.25
CA GLY A 295 -11.90 -10.19 -9.86
C GLY A 295 -10.44 -10.68 -9.78
N GLU A 296 -9.52 -9.85 -9.25
CA GLU A 296 -8.07 -10.10 -9.14
C GLU A 296 -7.31 -10.11 -10.49
N ILE A 297 -8.02 -9.91 -11.59
CA ILE A 297 -7.48 -10.08 -12.94
C ILE A 297 -7.23 -8.69 -13.57
N TRP A 298 -6.11 -8.57 -14.28
CA TRP A 298 -5.83 -7.38 -15.09
C TRP A 298 -6.92 -7.18 -16.16
N THR A 299 -7.54 -5.99 -16.17
CA THR A 299 -8.48 -5.62 -17.24
C THR A 299 -7.75 -5.46 -18.57
N PRO A 300 -8.41 -5.63 -19.72
CA PRO A 300 -7.84 -5.21 -20.99
C PRO A 300 -7.57 -3.70 -21.02
N PRO A 301 -6.62 -3.23 -21.85
CA PRO A 301 -6.32 -1.81 -21.97
C PRO A 301 -7.55 -0.95 -22.23
N PHE A 302 -7.76 0.08 -21.40
CA PHE A 302 -8.86 1.05 -21.47
C PHE A 302 -10.27 0.44 -21.52
N ALA A 303 -10.47 -0.81 -21.07
CA ALA A 303 -11.76 -1.49 -21.05
C ALA A 303 -12.24 -1.65 -19.61
N PHE A 304 -12.87 -0.62 -19.05
CA PHE A 304 -13.22 -0.53 -17.63
C PHE A 304 -14.73 -0.57 -17.36
N ALA A 305 -15.60 -0.06 -18.27
CA ALA A 305 -17.03 0.08 -18.02
C ALA A 305 -17.68 -1.26 -17.65
N ALA A 306 -17.49 -2.29 -18.47
CA ALA A 306 -18.01 -3.63 -18.24
C ALA A 306 -17.30 -4.39 -17.10
N ARG A 307 -16.26 -3.81 -16.51
CA ARG A 307 -15.45 -4.40 -15.44
C ARG A 307 -15.71 -3.73 -14.09
N ARG A 308 -16.55 -2.70 -14.03
CA ARG A 308 -17.08 -2.17 -12.78
C ARG A 308 -17.92 -3.25 -12.09
N GLY A 309 -17.59 -3.61 -10.86
CA GLY A 309 -18.33 -4.66 -10.17
C GLY A 309 -18.03 -4.69 -8.68
N ALA A 310 -18.59 -5.68 -8.00
CA ALA A 310 -18.37 -5.92 -6.57
C ALA A 310 -16.93 -6.31 -6.25
N LYS A 311 -16.20 -6.85 -7.23
CA LYS A 311 -14.82 -7.35 -7.07
C LYS A 311 -13.79 -6.47 -7.78
N THR A 312 -13.97 -5.17 -7.76
CA THR A 312 -13.03 -4.21 -8.36
C THR A 312 -11.93 -3.88 -7.36
N GLN A 313 -10.71 -3.65 -7.85
CA GLN A 313 -9.58 -3.12 -7.07
C GLN A 313 -9.28 -3.93 -5.79
N GLU A 314 -8.58 -5.04 -5.94
CA GLU A 314 -8.06 -5.83 -4.82
C GLU A 314 -7.02 -5.03 -4.02
N HIS A 315 -7.08 -5.08 -2.67
CA HIS A 315 -6.15 -4.35 -1.79
C HIS A 315 -4.69 -4.74 -2.01
N CYS A 316 -4.39 -6.03 -2.25
CA CYS A 316 -3.02 -6.49 -2.49
C CYS A 316 -2.41 -5.86 -3.74
N THR A 317 -3.20 -5.72 -4.82
CA THR A 317 -2.72 -5.07 -6.05
C THR A 317 -2.42 -3.60 -5.84
N VAL A 318 -3.26 -2.89 -5.09
CA VAL A 318 -3.03 -1.48 -4.72
C VAL A 318 -1.74 -1.33 -3.94
N TYR A 319 -1.55 -2.13 -2.89
CA TYR A 319 -0.36 -2.10 -2.05
C TYR A 319 0.92 -2.36 -2.85
N ASN A 320 0.95 -3.42 -3.65
CA ASN A 320 2.14 -3.79 -4.40
C ASN A 320 2.44 -2.81 -5.56
N MET A 321 1.41 -2.22 -6.19
CA MET A 321 1.62 -1.18 -7.20
C MET A 321 2.13 0.14 -6.61
N ILE A 322 1.75 0.49 -5.37
CA ILE A 322 2.36 1.61 -4.63
C ILE A 322 3.86 1.34 -4.42
N ARG A 323 4.25 0.11 -4.03
CA ARG A 323 5.65 -0.28 -3.86
C ARG A 323 6.42 -0.16 -5.18
N LEU A 324 5.82 -0.56 -6.30
CA LEU A 324 6.44 -0.47 -7.61
C LEU A 324 6.62 1.00 -8.06
N ALA A 325 5.62 1.85 -7.81
CA ALA A 325 5.71 3.28 -8.08
C ALA A 325 6.80 3.96 -7.22
N ASP A 326 6.92 3.57 -5.95
CA ASP A 326 7.99 4.01 -5.05
C ASP A 326 9.39 3.69 -5.60
N VAL A 327 9.60 2.46 -6.04
CA VAL A 327 10.88 2.05 -6.67
C VAL A 327 11.17 2.91 -7.90
N LEU A 328 10.19 3.09 -8.79
CA LEU A 328 10.37 3.88 -10.00
C LEU A 328 10.62 5.36 -9.71
N PHE A 329 9.98 5.93 -8.69
CA PHE A 329 10.30 7.26 -8.22
C PHE A 329 11.74 7.35 -7.72
N ARG A 330 12.18 6.43 -6.88
CA ARG A 330 13.57 6.41 -6.35
C ARG A 330 14.63 6.32 -7.45
N TRP A 331 14.31 5.66 -8.55
CA TRP A 331 15.24 5.55 -9.69
C TRP A 331 15.23 6.77 -10.62
N THR A 332 14.09 7.47 -10.75
CA THR A 332 13.89 8.43 -11.83
C THR A 332 13.56 9.86 -11.37
N GLY A 333 12.98 10.01 -10.17
CA GLY A 333 12.50 11.29 -9.64
C GLY A 333 11.25 11.85 -10.33
N GLN A 334 10.58 11.07 -11.18
CA GLN A 334 9.40 11.55 -11.91
C GLN A 334 8.19 11.67 -10.98
N VAL A 335 7.60 12.88 -10.91
CA VAL A 335 6.46 13.22 -10.04
C VAL A 335 5.23 12.35 -10.34
N ALA A 336 5.05 11.88 -11.57
CA ALA A 336 3.93 11.03 -11.95
C ALA A 336 3.79 9.76 -11.09
N TYR A 337 4.91 9.20 -10.61
CA TYR A 337 4.89 8.06 -9.69
C TYR A 337 4.37 8.47 -8.30
N LEU A 338 4.72 9.67 -7.84
CA LEU A 338 4.22 10.20 -6.56
C LEU A 338 2.72 10.52 -6.62
N ASP A 339 2.22 11.01 -7.76
CA ASP A 339 0.79 11.24 -7.99
C ASP A 339 0.02 9.92 -8.02
N TYR A 340 0.61 8.87 -8.62
CA TYR A 340 0.03 7.52 -8.59
C TYR A 340 -0.04 6.98 -7.15
N ILE A 341 1.03 7.15 -6.37
CA ILE A 341 1.08 6.75 -4.95
C ILE A 341 -0.03 7.47 -4.18
N GLU A 342 -0.12 8.81 -4.27
CA GLU A 342 -1.14 9.59 -3.55
C GLU A 342 -2.56 9.13 -3.87
N ARG A 343 -2.89 8.99 -5.18
CA ARG A 343 -4.21 8.51 -5.62
C ARG A 343 -4.56 7.17 -5.00
N ASN A 344 -3.63 6.22 -5.00
CA ASN A 344 -3.84 4.89 -4.44
C ASN A 344 -3.81 4.85 -2.91
N LEU A 345 -3.02 5.71 -2.25
CA LEU A 345 -3.07 5.85 -0.78
C LEU A 345 -4.45 6.33 -0.33
N VAL A 346 -4.97 7.40 -0.95
CA VAL A 346 -6.25 8.01 -0.53
C VAL A 346 -7.45 7.16 -0.93
N ASN A 347 -7.51 6.70 -2.19
CA ASN A 347 -8.70 6.04 -2.74
C ASN A 347 -8.59 4.51 -2.80
N GLY A 348 -7.48 3.96 -2.37
CA GLY A 348 -7.23 2.54 -2.19
C GLY A 348 -6.97 2.22 -0.72
N ILE A 349 -5.76 2.47 -0.22
CA ILE A 349 -5.36 2.04 1.14
C ILE A 349 -6.29 2.60 2.23
N LEU A 350 -6.52 3.93 2.27
CA LEU A 350 -7.45 4.51 3.24
C LEU A 350 -8.90 4.08 2.99
N ALA A 351 -9.33 3.98 1.72
CA ALA A 351 -10.70 3.61 1.38
C ALA A 351 -11.01 2.14 1.67
N GLN A 352 -9.99 1.27 1.71
CA GLN A 352 -10.15 -0.16 1.97
C GLN A 352 -9.85 -0.56 3.42
N GLN A 353 -9.58 0.38 4.32
CA GLN A 353 -9.58 0.14 5.76
C GLN A 353 -10.81 0.77 6.41
N ASN A 354 -11.51 -0.01 7.23
CA ASN A 354 -12.59 0.49 8.07
C ASN A 354 -12.03 1.47 9.11
N PRO A 355 -12.52 2.73 9.15
CA PRO A 355 -11.99 3.76 10.07
C PRO A 355 -12.31 3.52 11.54
N VAL A 356 -13.18 2.57 11.85
CA VAL A 356 -13.61 2.25 13.21
C VAL A 356 -12.98 0.94 13.69
N SER A 357 -13.10 -0.13 12.89
CA SER A 357 -12.60 -1.47 13.26
C SER A 357 -11.15 -1.75 12.84
N GLY A 358 -10.60 -0.95 11.94
CA GLY A 358 -9.28 -1.20 11.34
C GLY A 358 -9.23 -2.35 10.33
N MET A 359 -10.36 -3.03 10.06
CA MET A 359 -10.39 -4.20 9.18
C MET A 359 -10.41 -3.82 7.69
N VAL A 360 -9.91 -4.74 6.87
CA VAL A 360 -9.83 -4.57 5.42
C VAL A 360 -11.13 -4.96 4.72
N THR A 361 -11.45 -4.25 3.61
CA THR A 361 -12.28 -4.82 2.56
C THR A 361 -11.38 -5.39 1.46
N TYR A 362 -11.63 -6.64 1.07
CA TYR A 362 -10.82 -7.34 0.06
C TYR A 362 -10.80 -6.58 -1.26
N PHE A 363 -11.99 -6.29 -1.77
CA PHE A 363 -12.21 -5.50 -2.97
C PHE A 363 -12.82 -4.14 -2.62
N LEU A 364 -12.56 -3.13 -3.44
CA LEU A 364 -13.28 -1.88 -3.44
C LEU A 364 -14.37 -1.92 -4.52
N PRO A 365 -15.64 -2.16 -4.16
CA PRO A 365 -16.72 -2.23 -5.14
C PRO A 365 -16.89 -0.92 -5.90
N LEU A 366 -17.02 -0.97 -7.23
CA LEU A 366 -17.29 0.18 -8.08
C LEU A 366 -18.61 0.05 -8.87
N GLU A 367 -19.38 -1.02 -8.63
CA GLU A 367 -20.77 -1.09 -9.11
C GLU A 367 -21.67 -0.12 -8.33
N GLY A 368 -22.71 0.39 -8.98
CA GLY A 368 -23.63 1.36 -8.36
C GLY A 368 -24.44 0.74 -7.23
N GLY A 369 -24.50 1.41 -6.07
CA GLY A 369 -25.22 0.97 -4.89
C GLY A 369 -24.62 -0.22 -4.14
N ALA A 370 -23.35 -0.56 -4.41
CA ALA A 370 -22.63 -1.57 -3.64
C ALA A 370 -22.25 -1.05 -2.23
N ARG A 371 -21.75 -1.95 -1.41
CA ARG A 371 -21.13 -1.63 -0.12
C ARG A 371 -19.80 -2.36 0.06
N LYS A 372 -18.94 -1.82 0.89
CA LYS A 372 -17.73 -2.51 1.31
C LYS A 372 -18.08 -3.70 2.21
N VAL A 373 -17.32 -4.78 2.08
CA VAL A 373 -17.47 -5.97 2.92
C VAL A 373 -16.20 -6.11 3.75
N TRP A 374 -16.32 -5.86 5.04
CA TRP A 374 -15.20 -5.85 5.95
C TRP A 374 -14.86 -7.26 6.44
N GLY A 375 -13.56 -7.54 6.52
CA GLY A 375 -13.05 -8.75 7.15
C GLY A 375 -13.18 -8.70 8.67
N SER A 376 -12.86 -9.80 9.31
CA SER A 376 -12.86 -9.98 10.75
C SER A 376 -11.43 -10.03 11.31
N PRO A 377 -11.23 -9.81 12.61
CA PRO A 377 -9.89 -9.84 13.21
C PRO A 377 -9.23 -11.23 13.19
N THR A 378 -9.99 -12.34 13.27
CA THR A 378 -9.44 -13.68 13.48
C THR A 378 -10.12 -14.80 12.67
N GLU A 379 -11.12 -14.47 11.81
CA GLU A 379 -11.92 -15.47 11.13
C GLU A 379 -11.64 -15.57 9.61
N ASP A 380 -10.93 -14.62 9.02
CA ASP A 380 -10.74 -14.54 7.56
C ASP A 380 -9.29 -14.75 7.13
N PHE A 381 -8.39 -13.89 7.55
CA PHE A 381 -6.97 -13.87 7.19
C PHE A 381 -6.70 -13.99 5.68
N TRP A 382 -7.48 -13.27 4.86
CA TRP A 382 -7.20 -13.19 3.42
C TRP A 382 -5.82 -12.59 3.17
N CYS A 383 -5.25 -12.76 1.98
CA CYS A 383 -4.02 -12.08 1.59
C CYS A 383 -4.09 -10.56 1.84
N CYS A 384 -5.27 -9.99 1.67
CA CYS A 384 -5.53 -8.56 1.90
C CYS A 384 -5.44 -8.13 3.37
N HIS A 385 -5.64 -8.99 4.35
CA HIS A 385 -5.30 -8.70 5.75
C HIS A 385 -3.80 -8.49 5.91
N GLY A 386 -3.01 -9.33 5.25
CA GLY A 386 -1.56 -9.23 5.27
C GLY A 386 -1.04 -7.94 4.63
N THR A 387 -1.54 -7.60 3.45
CA THR A 387 -1.13 -6.35 2.78
C THR A 387 -1.67 -5.10 3.48
N LEU A 388 -2.83 -5.17 4.15
CA LEU A 388 -3.34 -4.09 4.97
C LEU A 388 -2.36 -3.74 6.10
N VAL A 389 -1.98 -4.75 6.91
CA VAL A 389 -1.10 -4.49 8.07
C VAL A 389 0.26 -3.95 7.63
N GLN A 390 0.78 -4.40 6.48
CA GLN A 390 2.01 -3.84 5.91
C GLN A 390 1.83 -2.43 5.36
N ALA A 391 0.72 -2.13 4.67
CA ALA A 391 0.48 -0.83 4.05
C ALA A 391 0.46 0.30 5.09
N HIS A 392 -0.25 0.09 6.20
CA HIS A 392 -0.40 1.11 7.23
C HIS A 392 0.87 1.35 8.07
N THR A 393 1.86 0.47 8.02
CA THR A 393 3.18 0.71 8.63
C THR A 393 4.16 1.42 7.71
N ARG A 394 3.79 1.65 6.42
CA ARG A 394 4.67 2.29 5.44
C ARG A 394 4.43 3.77 5.20
N HIS A 395 3.40 4.37 5.79
CA HIS A 395 3.05 5.77 5.50
C HIS A 395 4.20 6.74 5.74
N SER A 396 4.95 6.59 6.85
CA SER A 396 6.08 7.45 7.16
C SER A 396 7.20 7.38 6.11
N SER A 397 7.48 6.21 5.55
CA SER A 397 8.53 6.04 4.53
C SER A 397 8.19 6.68 3.19
N LEU A 398 6.91 6.98 2.92
CA LEU A 398 6.47 7.60 1.67
C LEU A 398 6.43 9.13 1.72
N VAL A 399 6.68 9.74 2.89
CA VAL A 399 6.61 11.20 3.03
C VAL A 399 7.90 11.88 2.57
N PHE A 400 9.05 11.37 2.99
CA PHE A 400 10.35 11.99 2.77
C PHE A 400 11.32 11.07 2.05
N TYR A 401 12.08 11.66 1.12
CA TYR A 401 13.16 10.96 0.42
C TYR A 401 14.42 11.80 0.45
N ASP A 402 15.54 11.15 0.73
CA ASP A 402 16.88 11.74 0.68
C ASP A 402 17.45 11.59 -0.74
N GLY A 403 17.83 12.71 -1.35
CA GLY A 403 18.44 12.74 -2.67
C GLY A 403 19.96 12.59 -2.59
N ASP A 404 20.56 11.92 -3.59
CA ASP A 404 22.03 11.77 -3.70
C ASP A 404 22.77 13.11 -3.86
N ASP A 405 22.03 14.21 -4.10
CA ASP A 405 22.55 15.59 -4.10
C ASP A 405 22.48 16.28 -2.73
N GLY A 406 22.09 15.56 -1.69
CA GLY A 406 21.90 16.04 -0.33
C GLY A 406 20.64 16.88 -0.12
N SER A 407 19.67 16.83 -1.04
CA SER A 407 18.36 17.47 -0.87
C SER A 407 17.35 16.51 -0.23
N LEU A 408 16.43 17.06 0.58
CA LEU A 408 15.27 16.34 1.10
C LEU A 408 14.07 16.61 0.18
N THR A 409 13.38 15.55 -0.25
CA THR A 409 12.13 15.66 -1.01
C THR A 409 10.94 15.33 -0.12
N ILE A 410 9.98 16.24 0.01
CA ILE A 410 8.66 16.04 0.60
C ILE A 410 7.75 15.55 -0.54
N ALA A 411 7.50 14.24 -0.57
CA ALA A 411 6.84 13.56 -1.69
C ALA A 411 5.33 13.46 -1.51
N GLN A 412 4.85 13.21 -0.28
CA GLN A 412 3.43 13.12 0.04
C GLN A 412 3.03 14.20 1.03
N HIS A 413 1.88 14.83 0.81
CA HIS A 413 1.31 15.82 1.72
C HIS A 413 0.63 15.12 2.91
N ILE A 414 1.45 14.55 3.76
CA ILE A 414 1.05 13.85 4.99
C ILE A 414 1.72 14.58 6.15
N ALA A 415 0.95 14.93 7.18
CA ALA A 415 1.49 15.57 8.36
C ALA A 415 2.54 14.68 9.04
N ALA A 416 3.77 15.14 9.10
CA ALA A 416 4.91 14.35 9.59
C ALA A 416 6.09 15.24 9.95
N GLN A 417 7.00 14.69 10.76
CA GLN A 417 8.26 15.31 11.16
C GLN A 417 9.42 14.39 10.77
N ALA A 418 10.48 14.97 10.25
CA ALA A 418 11.71 14.27 9.89
C ALA A 418 12.93 14.86 10.58
N HIS A 419 13.78 14.00 11.12
CA HIS A 419 15.13 14.31 11.61
C HIS A 419 16.13 13.96 10.51
N VAL A 420 16.73 14.97 9.91
CA VAL A 420 17.60 14.83 8.74
C VAL A 420 19.06 15.08 9.14
N PRO A 421 19.90 14.05 9.23
CA PRO A 421 21.32 14.25 9.49
C PRO A 421 22.00 14.83 8.25
N THR A 422 22.77 15.89 8.42
CA THR A 422 23.61 16.46 7.38
C THR A 422 25.08 16.48 7.83
N PRO A 423 26.05 16.63 6.93
CA PRO A 423 27.46 16.78 7.33
C PRO A 423 27.73 17.96 8.27
N ALA A 424 26.86 18.97 8.27
CA ALA A 424 27.00 20.18 9.09
C ALA A 424 26.25 20.13 10.43
N GLY A 425 25.31 19.16 10.59
CA GLY A 425 24.48 19.02 11.78
C GLY A 425 23.13 18.40 11.46
N GLU A 426 22.25 18.37 12.46
CA GLU A 426 20.89 17.84 12.31
C GLU A 426 19.91 18.95 11.90
N VAL A 427 19.01 18.63 10.98
CA VAL A 427 17.91 19.50 10.55
C VAL A 427 16.59 18.85 10.86
N LEU A 428 15.69 19.56 11.52
CA LEU A 428 14.32 19.14 11.78
C LEU A 428 13.42 19.72 10.68
N VAL A 429 12.67 18.86 9.99
CA VAL A 429 11.69 19.26 8.98
C VAL A 429 10.31 18.83 9.42
N ASP A 430 9.38 19.76 9.56
CA ASP A 430 7.99 19.53 9.94
C ASP A 430 7.06 19.86 8.76
N VAL A 431 6.15 18.95 8.48
CA VAL A 431 5.09 19.12 7.47
C VAL A 431 3.75 19.12 8.17
N GLY A 432 3.07 20.24 8.18
CA GLY A 432 1.73 20.41 8.75
C GLY A 432 0.67 20.63 7.67
N LEU A 433 -0.53 20.08 7.86
CA LEU A 433 -1.70 20.34 7.02
C LEU A 433 -2.60 21.37 7.72
N LEU A 434 -2.73 22.56 7.14
CA LEU A 434 -3.42 23.68 7.79
C LEU A 434 -4.96 23.57 7.74
N ASP A 435 -5.49 22.73 6.85
CA ASP A 435 -6.94 22.54 6.67
C ASP A 435 -7.48 21.35 7.50
N ASP A 436 -6.63 20.61 8.21
CA ASP A 436 -7.06 19.59 9.15
C ASP A 436 -7.39 20.25 10.50
N ALA A 437 -8.68 20.31 10.84
CA ALA A 437 -9.15 20.90 12.09
C ALA A 437 -8.55 20.26 13.36
N ARG A 438 -7.91 19.09 13.24
CA ARG A 438 -7.20 18.36 14.32
C ARG A 438 -5.80 18.91 14.59
N VAL A 439 -5.21 19.62 13.62
CA VAL A 439 -3.87 20.22 13.72
C VAL A 439 -3.93 21.62 14.32
N VAL A 440 -5.10 22.27 14.26
CA VAL A 440 -5.32 23.59 14.84
C VAL A 440 -5.60 23.43 16.35
N GLY A 441 -4.54 23.39 17.16
CA GLY A 441 -4.66 23.41 18.63
C GLY A 441 -5.37 24.68 19.13
N PRO A 442 -5.91 24.68 20.36
CA PRO A 442 -6.63 25.81 20.93
C PRO A 442 -5.83 27.13 21.03
N ASP A 443 -4.49 27.06 20.88
CA ASP A 443 -3.59 28.22 20.92
C ASP A 443 -3.20 28.76 19.53
N SER A 444 -3.66 28.13 18.44
CA SER A 444 -3.52 28.78 17.15
C SER A 444 -4.46 29.99 17.15
N ASN A 445 -3.89 31.18 17.20
CA ASN A 445 -4.62 32.41 16.88
C ASN A 445 -5.26 32.21 15.50
N ALA A 446 -6.49 31.72 15.50
CA ALA A 446 -7.35 31.66 14.33
C ALA A 446 -7.69 33.09 13.95
N GLY A 447 -6.68 33.79 13.41
CA GLY A 447 -6.84 35.11 12.81
C GLY A 447 -7.80 35.09 11.60
N ASP A 448 -8.29 33.92 11.22
CA ASP A 448 -9.25 33.66 10.15
C ASP A 448 -10.54 32.98 10.62
N ALA A 449 -10.95 33.17 11.87
CA ALA A 449 -12.29 32.75 12.32
C ALA A 449 -13.45 33.44 11.57
N GLY A 450 -13.17 34.21 10.53
CA GLY A 450 -14.13 34.88 9.67
C GLY A 450 -14.35 34.26 8.30
N ASP A 451 -13.55 33.32 7.85
CA ASP A 451 -13.76 32.69 6.54
C ASP A 451 -14.80 31.58 6.67
N THR A 452 -16.04 31.92 6.32
CA THR A 452 -17.18 31.00 6.26
C THR A 452 -17.19 30.18 4.97
N HIS A 453 -16.16 30.31 4.13
CA HIS A 453 -16.08 29.66 2.84
C HIS A 453 -15.36 28.32 2.96
N ARG A 454 -15.82 27.36 2.20
CA ARG A 454 -15.21 26.05 2.07
C ARG A 454 -13.79 26.21 1.48
N PRO A 455 -12.77 25.45 1.97
CA PRO A 455 -11.44 25.48 1.39
C PRO A 455 -11.46 25.09 -0.10
N HIS A 456 -10.79 25.87 -0.92
CA HIS A 456 -10.56 25.61 -2.35
C HIS A 456 -9.10 25.28 -2.65
N ALA A 457 -8.30 25.05 -1.62
CA ALA A 457 -6.91 24.67 -1.73
C ALA A 457 -6.52 23.76 -0.57
N SER A 458 -5.63 22.83 -0.83
CA SER A 458 -4.91 22.11 0.22
C SER A 458 -3.74 22.97 0.68
N ARG A 459 -3.64 23.23 1.98
CA ARG A 459 -2.61 24.11 2.55
C ARG A 459 -1.60 23.32 3.35
N VAL A 460 -0.35 23.39 2.91
CA VAL A 460 0.78 22.69 3.54
C VAL A 460 1.72 23.73 4.15
N ARG A 461 2.07 23.54 5.41
CA ARG A 461 3.15 24.26 6.08
C ARG A 461 4.38 23.41 6.14
N VAL A 462 5.50 23.94 5.65
CA VAL A 462 6.82 23.37 5.83
C VAL A 462 7.59 24.26 6.81
N THR A 463 8.06 23.68 7.90
CA THR A 463 8.97 24.36 8.85
C THR A 463 10.29 23.61 8.87
N ILE A 464 11.40 24.32 8.75
CA ILE A 464 12.75 23.78 8.76
C ILE A 464 13.50 24.47 9.89
N ASP A 465 13.99 23.70 10.84
CA ASP A 465 14.72 24.19 12.02
C ASP A 465 16.09 23.52 12.13
N SER A 466 17.14 24.30 12.30
CA SER A 466 18.49 23.82 12.57
C SER A 466 19.33 24.87 13.31
N ASP A 467 20.52 24.49 13.73
CA ASP A 467 21.52 25.47 14.20
C ASP A 467 21.95 26.42 13.07
N ASP A 468 22.45 27.58 13.43
CA ASP A 468 22.95 28.55 12.45
C ASP A 468 24.07 27.96 11.60
N GLY A 469 23.96 28.13 10.29
CA GLY A 469 24.95 27.67 9.32
C GLY A 469 24.83 26.17 8.94
N VAL A 470 23.75 25.47 9.33
CA VAL A 470 23.45 24.10 8.88
C VAL A 470 22.46 24.17 7.70
N PRO A 471 22.91 24.05 6.46
CA PRO A 471 22.05 24.19 5.28
C PRO A 471 21.32 22.90 4.93
N LEU A 472 20.13 23.06 4.33
CA LEU A 472 19.39 21.95 3.70
C LEU A 472 18.58 22.50 2.51
N ARG A 473 18.63 21.81 1.39
CA ARG A 473 17.70 22.03 0.30
C ARG A 473 16.48 21.13 0.45
N VAL A 474 15.29 21.71 0.50
CA VAL A 474 14.04 20.98 0.61
C VAL A 474 13.22 21.17 -0.66
N ARG A 475 12.75 20.06 -1.24
CA ARG A 475 11.86 20.03 -2.39
C ARG A 475 10.47 19.58 -1.95
N LEU A 476 9.45 20.38 -2.23
CA LEU A 476 8.04 20.03 -1.96
C LEU A 476 7.34 19.72 -3.27
N ARG A 477 6.76 18.52 -3.37
CA ARG A 477 6.02 18.11 -4.56
C ARG A 477 4.83 19.03 -4.84
N VAL A 478 4.66 19.39 -6.11
CA VAL A 478 3.43 20.01 -6.62
C VAL A 478 2.56 18.89 -7.19
N PRO A 479 1.41 18.57 -6.57
CA PRO A 479 0.55 17.49 -7.03
C PRO A 479 -0.04 17.76 -8.42
N GLY A 480 -0.16 16.72 -9.25
CA GLY A 480 -0.72 16.84 -10.60
C GLY A 480 -2.22 17.20 -10.66
N TRP A 481 -2.92 17.17 -9.54
CA TRP A 481 -4.31 17.65 -9.43
C TRP A 481 -4.41 19.15 -9.13
N THR A 482 -3.31 19.86 -8.86
CA THR A 482 -3.32 21.30 -8.59
C THR A 482 -3.92 22.06 -9.77
N ASP A 483 -4.85 22.96 -9.47
CA ASP A 483 -5.56 23.76 -10.46
C ASP A 483 -4.95 25.17 -10.53
N GLY A 484 -4.06 25.38 -11.51
CA GLY A 484 -3.24 26.59 -11.62
C GLY A 484 -1.93 26.52 -10.84
N GLU A 485 -1.36 27.69 -10.53
CA GLU A 485 -0.07 27.79 -9.83
C GLU A 485 -0.25 27.68 -8.30
N PRO A 486 0.65 27.00 -7.59
CA PRO A 486 0.69 27.03 -6.13
C PRO A 486 0.91 28.46 -5.62
N VAL A 487 0.22 28.82 -4.54
CA VAL A 487 0.41 30.11 -3.87
C VAL A 487 1.35 29.91 -2.69
N VAL A 488 2.52 30.51 -2.76
CA VAL A 488 3.58 30.37 -1.76
C VAL A 488 3.69 31.63 -0.93
N ALA A 489 3.51 31.51 0.40
CA ALA A 489 3.82 32.54 1.36
C ALA A 489 5.14 32.17 2.06
N ALA A 490 6.24 32.63 1.49
CA ALA A 490 7.60 32.48 1.98
C ALA A 490 8.43 33.71 1.60
N ASP A 491 9.58 33.88 2.24
CA ASP A 491 10.54 34.91 1.85
C ASP A 491 11.24 34.54 0.52
N GLY A 492 10.95 35.28 -0.54
CA GLY A 492 11.51 35.09 -1.87
C GLY A 492 10.64 34.32 -2.85
N ALA A 493 10.99 34.40 -4.15
CA ALA A 493 10.30 33.64 -5.20
C ALA A 493 10.76 32.18 -5.20
N VAL A 494 9.82 31.28 -5.14
CA VAL A 494 10.06 29.81 -5.16
C VAL A 494 9.54 29.25 -6.48
N PRO A 495 10.42 28.97 -7.45
CA PRO A 495 10.00 28.43 -8.74
C PRO A 495 9.58 26.96 -8.64
N VAL A 496 8.65 26.56 -9.49
CA VAL A 496 8.34 25.14 -9.74
C VAL A 496 9.30 24.62 -10.80
N VAL A 497 10.10 23.64 -10.43
CA VAL A 497 11.03 22.96 -11.35
C VAL A 497 10.81 21.46 -11.26
N ASP A 498 10.59 20.81 -12.39
CA ASP A 498 10.35 19.37 -12.50
C ASP A 498 9.23 18.85 -11.57
N GLY A 499 8.21 19.69 -11.31
CA GLY A 499 7.10 19.37 -10.43
C GLY A 499 7.37 19.56 -8.93
N PHE A 500 8.42 20.28 -8.56
CA PHE A 500 8.75 20.59 -7.17
C PHE A 500 8.95 22.10 -6.95
N LEU A 501 8.48 22.59 -5.79
CA LEU A 501 8.92 23.85 -5.19
C LEU A 501 10.20 23.58 -4.40
N THR A 502 11.19 24.47 -4.50
CA THR A 502 12.48 24.28 -3.83
C THR A 502 12.75 25.40 -2.84
N PHE A 503 13.04 25.03 -1.59
CA PHE A 503 13.41 25.95 -0.51
C PHE A 503 14.86 25.69 -0.10
N ASP A 504 15.69 26.75 -0.13
CA ASP A 504 17.06 26.69 0.37
C ASP A 504 17.09 27.24 1.80
N HIS A 505 17.33 26.35 2.78
CA HIS A 505 17.51 26.68 4.19
C HIS A 505 19.01 26.86 4.47
N ALA A 506 19.38 27.92 5.19
CA ALA A 506 20.77 28.25 5.48
C ALA A 506 21.14 28.11 6.98
N GLY A 507 20.19 27.68 7.80
CA GLY A 507 20.27 27.61 9.26
C GLY A 507 19.24 28.51 9.96
N GLY A 508 19.06 28.30 11.26
CA GLY A 508 18.01 28.95 12.04
C GLY A 508 16.63 28.35 11.74
N ARG A 509 15.63 29.20 11.50
CA ARG A 509 14.26 28.75 11.22
C ARG A 509 13.74 29.30 9.90
N THR A 510 13.33 28.41 9.00
CA THR A 510 12.64 28.73 7.76
C THR A 510 11.19 28.21 7.83
N ARG A 511 10.23 29.00 7.36
CA ARG A 511 8.83 28.61 7.24
C ARG A 511 8.28 28.98 5.88
N ALA A 512 7.58 28.04 5.26
CA ALA A 512 6.83 28.26 4.03
C ALA A 512 5.40 27.70 4.21
N ASP A 513 4.40 28.54 3.92
CA ASP A 513 3.01 28.14 3.81
C ASP A 513 2.64 28.08 2.33
N VAL A 514 2.24 26.92 1.84
CA VAL A 514 1.93 26.68 0.43
C VAL A 514 0.48 26.24 0.28
N ALA A 515 -0.27 26.95 -0.55
CA ALA A 515 -1.63 26.57 -0.93
C ALA A 515 -1.62 25.98 -2.35
N PHE A 516 -2.15 24.77 -2.48
CA PHE A 516 -2.36 24.07 -3.74
C PHE A 516 -3.84 24.15 -4.10
N PRO A 517 -4.25 25.07 -5.02
CA PRO A 517 -5.63 25.16 -5.43
C PRO A 517 -6.14 23.85 -6.03
N PHE A 518 -7.38 23.52 -5.78
CA PHE A 518 -8.05 22.38 -6.41
C PHE A 518 -9.45 22.74 -6.90
N ALA A 519 -9.89 22.04 -7.94
CA ALA A 519 -11.23 22.14 -8.47
C ALA A 519 -11.92 20.77 -8.44
N LEU A 520 -13.25 20.79 -8.40
CA LEU A 520 -14.04 19.60 -8.67
C LEU A 520 -13.86 19.22 -10.14
N ARG A 521 -13.48 17.97 -10.39
CA ARG A 521 -13.31 17.41 -11.73
C ARG A 521 -14.25 16.24 -11.94
N ALA A 522 -14.72 16.08 -13.17
CA ALA A 522 -15.43 14.88 -13.61
C ALA A 522 -14.49 14.04 -14.47
N ILE A 523 -14.27 12.80 -14.06
CA ILE A 523 -13.36 11.86 -14.74
C ILE A 523 -14.21 10.77 -15.39
N PRO A 524 -14.26 10.72 -16.72
CA PRO A 524 -15.03 9.69 -17.43
C PRO A 524 -14.36 8.32 -17.33
N ILE A 525 -15.16 7.27 -17.42
CA ILE A 525 -14.63 5.94 -17.73
C ILE A 525 -14.09 5.97 -19.17
N PRO A 526 -12.88 5.44 -19.43
CA PRO A 526 -12.25 5.56 -20.75
C PRO A 526 -13.08 5.05 -21.93
N ASP A 527 -13.79 3.94 -21.74
CA ASP A 527 -14.63 3.26 -22.74
C ASP A 527 -16.12 3.60 -22.64
N GLU A 528 -16.52 4.49 -21.70
CA GLU A 528 -17.90 4.99 -21.55
C GLU A 528 -17.90 6.46 -21.09
N PRO A 529 -17.61 7.41 -22.00
CA PRO A 529 -17.39 8.81 -21.62
C PRO A 529 -18.58 9.52 -20.94
N ALA A 530 -19.80 9.04 -21.13
CA ALA A 530 -20.99 9.56 -20.48
C ALA A 530 -21.15 9.07 -19.02
N THR A 531 -20.30 8.16 -18.57
CA THR A 531 -20.28 7.69 -17.18
C THR A 531 -19.05 8.28 -16.48
N VAL A 532 -19.29 9.14 -15.48
CA VAL A 532 -18.24 9.92 -14.82
C VAL A 532 -18.17 9.65 -13.34
N ALA A 533 -16.96 9.79 -12.79
CA ALA A 533 -16.69 9.93 -11.36
C ALA A 533 -16.34 11.38 -11.04
N PHE A 534 -16.67 11.83 -9.84
CA PHE A 534 -16.31 13.16 -9.36
C PHE A 534 -15.14 13.09 -8.40
N VAL A 535 -14.16 13.98 -8.60
CA VAL A 535 -12.89 13.99 -7.85
C VAL A 535 -12.58 15.43 -7.42
N GLU A 536 -12.21 15.61 -6.17
CA GLU A 536 -11.77 16.88 -5.62
C GLU A 536 -10.31 16.77 -5.13
N GLY A 537 -9.38 17.46 -5.79
CA GLY A 537 -7.94 17.23 -5.54
C GLY A 537 -7.59 15.74 -5.73
N PRO A 538 -6.99 15.06 -4.73
CA PRO A 538 -6.68 13.64 -4.81
C PRO A 538 -7.86 12.73 -4.46
N VAL A 539 -8.98 13.28 -3.97
CA VAL A 539 -10.06 12.53 -3.30
C VAL A 539 -11.18 12.19 -4.27
N VAL A 540 -11.47 10.91 -4.44
CA VAL A 540 -12.66 10.43 -5.15
C VAL A 540 -13.88 10.59 -4.25
N LEU A 541 -14.97 11.12 -4.82
CA LEU A 541 -16.24 11.32 -4.14
C LEU A 541 -17.18 10.16 -4.42
N ALA A 542 -17.78 9.64 -3.36
CA ALA A 542 -18.81 8.62 -3.41
C ALA A 542 -20.17 9.24 -3.11
N GLY A 543 -21.13 9.05 -4.00
CA GLY A 543 -22.53 9.41 -3.74
C GLY A 543 -23.22 8.31 -2.95
N ILE A 544 -23.93 8.68 -1.89
CA ILE A 544 -24.64 7.75 -1.02
C ILE A 544 -25.99 7.43 -1.67
N VAL A 545 -26.11 6.19 -2.16
CA VAL A 545 -27.26 5.70 -2.94
C VAL A 545 -27.48 4.22 -2.71
N ASP A 546 -28.74 3.76 -2.75
CA ASP A 546 -29.10 2.36 -2.48
C ASP A 546 -28.98 1.44 -3.71
N GLY A 547 -28.79 2.00 -4.91
CA GLY A 547 -28.69 1.25 -6.17
C GLY A 547 -27.93 2.03 -7.23
N GLU A 548 -27.89 1.49 -8.43
CA GLU A 548 -27.35 2.23 -9.57
C GLU A 548 -28.26 3.42 -9.91
N VAL A 549 -27.66 4.60 -10.00
CA VAL A 549 -28.38 5.86 -10.26
C VAL A 549 -27.68 6.63 -11.38
N ALA A 550 -28.45 7.07 -12.34
CA ALA A 550 -28.00 8.02 -13.38
C ALA A 550 -28.26 9.46 -12.92
N LEU A 551 -27.39 10.38 -13.35
CA LEU A 551 -27.64 11.82 -13.22
C LEU A 551 -28.30 12.33 -14.51
N HIS A 552 -29.33 13.16 -14.35
CA HIS A 552 -30.04 13.79 -15.45
C HIS A 552 -29.43 15.16 -15.78
N GLY A 553 -28.93 15.35 -17.00
CA GLY A 553 -28.35 16.61 -17.42
C GLY A 553 -27.49 16.54 -18.66
N ASP A 554 -26.56 17.49 -18.76
CA ASP A 554 -25.63 17.57 -19.89
C ASP A 554 -24.34 16.80 -19.61
N ALA A 555 -24.09 15.75 -20.36
CA ALA A 555 -22.85 14.96 -20.26
C ALA A 555 -21.59 15.76 -20.66
N GLN A 556 -21.73 16.89 -21.36
CA GLN A 556 -20.61 17.78 -21.67
C GLN A 556 -20.29 18.76 -20.53
N ALA A 557 -21.20 18.91 -19.58
CA ALA A 557 -21.06 19.81 -18.43
C ALA A 557 -21.39 19.10 -17.09
N PRO A 558 -20.77 17.93 -16.79
CA PRO A 558 -21.15 17.11 -15.63
C PRO A 558 -20.99 17.81 -14.28
N ILE A 559 -20.03 18.73 -14.16
CA ILE A 559 -19.78 19.50 -12.93
C ILE A 559 -20.97 20.37 -12.57
N SER A 560 -21.76 20.87 -13.56
CA SER A 560 -22.95 21.68 -13.33
C SER A 560 -24.07 20.94 -12.57
N LEU A 561 -24.00 19.60 -12.50
CA LEU A 561 -24.96 18.76 -11.80
C LEU A 561 -24.71 18.68 -10.29
N LEU A 562 -23.61 19.25 -9.82
CA LEU A 562 -23.23 19.27 -8.40
C LEU A 562 -23.05 20.71 -7.91
N VAL A 563 -23.42 20.92 -6.65
CA VAL A 563 -23.08 22.13 -5.91
C VAL A 563 -22.41 21.76 -4.60
N ALA A 564 -21.54 22.64 -4.10
CA ALA A 564 -20.94 22.45 -2.79
C ALA A 564 -22.06 22.32 -1.72
N ASP A 565 -21.87 21.37 -0.83
CA ASP A 565 -22.77 21.20 0.31
C ASP A 565 -22.18 21.93 1.51
N ASP A 566 -22.74 23.11 1.79
CA ASP A 566 -22.27 24.00 2.85
C ASP A 566 -22.80 23.62 4.24
N GLU A 567 -23.34 22.41 4.40
CA GLU A 567 -23.79 21.92 5.69
C GLU A 567 -22.59 21.68 6.62
N ARG A 568 -22.52 22.51 7.67
CA ARG A 568 -21.45 22.50 8.65
C ARG A 568 -21.99 22.16 10.03
N GLN A 569 -21.38 21.17 10.69
CA GLN A 569 -21.72 20.81 12.06
C GLN A 569 -20.44 20.76 12.90
N TRP A 570 -20.45 21.41 14.07
CA TRP A 570 -19.31 21.43 15.00
C TRP A 570 -17.98 21.83 14.34
N SER A 571 -18.01 22.82 13.45
CA SER A 571 -16.86 23.29 12.66
C SER A 571 -16.34 22.30 11.62
N GLN A 572 -17.02 21.21 11.36
CA GLN A 572 -16.68 20.23 10.31
C GLN A 572 -17.71 20.26 9.18
N TRP A 573 -17.25 20.12 7.95
CA TRP A 573 -18.11 19.94 6.79
C TRP A 573 -18.58 18.48 6.75
N LEU A 574 -19.90 18.25 6.77
CA LEU A 574 -20.50 16.91 6.83
C LEU A 574 -20.45 16.19 5.49
N THR A 575 -20.61 16.94 4.41
CA THR A 575 -20.58 16.42 3.04
C THR A 575 -19.80 17.39 2.17
N ARG A 576 -19.35 16.90 1.02
CA ARG A 576 -18.57 17.73 0.10
C ARG A 576 -19.46 18.39 -0.93
N TYR A 577 -20.37 17.61 -1.53
CA TYR A 577 -21.25 18.06 -2.61
C TYR A 577 -22.62 17.41 -2.52
N ARG A 578 -23.58 18.03 -3.17
CA ARG A 578 -24.90 17.44 -3.43
C ARG A 578 -25.30 17.66 -4.88
N SER A 579 -26.08 16.73 -5.43
CA SER A 579 -26.63 16.86 -6.78
C SER A 579 -27.75 17.88 -6.83
N VAL A 580 -27.89 18.57 -7.98
CA VAL A 580 -28.96 19.54 -8.26
C VAL A 580 -29.71 19.16 -9.54
N GLY A 581 -30.97 19.55 -9.64
CA GLY A 581 -31.80 19.24 -10.80
C GLY A 581 -32.12 17.75 -10.97
N GLN A 582 -32.01 16.96 -9.91
CA GLN A 582 -32.23 15.51 -9.92
C GLN A 582 -33.56 15.17 -9.25
N PRO A 583 -34.22 14.05 -9.63
CA PRO A 583 -35.44 13.58 -8.95
C PRO A 583 -35.23 13.34 -7.46
N THR A 584 -34.03 12.88 -7.07
CA THR A 584 -33.64 12.71 -5.68
C THR A 584 -32.23 13.29 -5.51
N THR A 585 -32.05 14.10 -4.46
CA THR A 585 -30.76 14.68 -4.14
C THR A 585 -29.79 13.60 -3.66
N ILE A 586 -28.64 13.49 -4.32
CA ILE A 586 -27.55 12.60 -3.93
C ILE A 586 -26.50 13.44 -3.19
N ARG A 587 -26.11 13.01 -2.00
CA ARG A 587 -25.01 13.61 -1.25
C ARG A 587 -23.72 12.85 -1.51
N LEU A 588 -22.64 13.59 -1.79
CA LEU A 588 -21.33 13.04 -2.08
C LEU A 588 -20.35 13.40 -0.97
N ARG A 589 -19.55 12.42 -0.58
CA ARG A 589 -18.47 12.57 0.39
C ARG A 589 -17.23 11.76 -0.01
N PRO A 590 -16.07 11.98 0.65
CA PRO A 590 -14.86 11.21 0.38
C PRO A 590 -15.09 9.70 0.45
N LEU A 591 -14.61 8.97 -0.55
CA LEU A 591 -14.76 7.51 -0.62
C LEU A 591 -14.16 6.80 0.60
N HIS A 592 -13.05 7.33 1.15
CA HIS A 592 -12.39 6.75 2.32
C HIS A 592 -13.15 6.99 3.64
N GLU A 593 -14.16 7.85 3.64
CA GLU A 593 -15.06 8.10 4.77
C GLU A 593 -16.33 7.22 4.73
N VAL A 594 -16.62 6.57 3.60
CA VAL A 594 -17.75 5.64 3.48
C VAL A 594 -17.41 4.34 4.21
N VAL A 595 -18.30 3.94 5.14
CA VAL A 595 -18.11 2.75 6.00
C VAL A 595 -19.06 1.64 5.58
N ASP A 596 -20.32 1.73 5.98
CA ASP A 596 -21.32 0.66 5.78
C ASP A 596 -22.43 1.07 4.82
N GLU A 597 -22.41 2.33 4.38
CA GLU A 597 -23.40 2.86 3.46
C GLU A 597 -23.23 2.22 2.08
N ARG A 598 -24.33 2.12 1.35
CA ARG A 598 -24.31 1.86 -0.08
C ARG A 598 -23.91 3.11 -0.83
N TYR A 599 -23.11 2.95 -1.88
CA TYR A 599 -22.57 4.08 -2.61
C TYR A 599 -22.39 3.79 -4.11
N SER A 600 -22.24 4.85 -4.87
CA SER A 600 -21.74 4.83 -6.25
C SER A 600 -20.57 5.80 -6.37
N VAL A 601 -19.55 5.39 -7.10
CA VAL A 601 -18.41 6.24 -7.50
C VAL A 601 -18.64 6.81 -8.90
N TYR A 602 -19.17 5.99 -9.80
CA TYR A 602 -19.45 6.37 -11.17
C TYR A 602 -20.93 6.56 -11.40
N PHE A 603 -21.28 7.60 -12.17
CA PHE A 603 -22.63 7.98 -12.49
C PHE A 603 -22.80 8.11 -14.01
N PRO A 604 -23.65 7.28 -14.66
CA PRO A 604 -24.10 7.55 -16.01
C PRO A 604 -24.83 8.89 -16.08
N ILE A 605 -24.53 9.70 -17.08
CA ILE A 605 -25.25 10.96 -17.34
C ILE A 605 -26.16 10.75 -18.52
N ILE A 606 -27.47 10.95 -18.30
CA ILE A 606 -28.51 10.83 -19.30
C ILE A 606 -29.15 12.20 -19.56
N PRO A 607 -29.61 12.49 -20.79
CA PRO A 607 -30.27 13.75 -21.07
C PRO A 607 -31.43 14.03 -20.11
N ALA A 608 -31.56 15.27 -19.65
CA ALA A 608 -32.73 15.68 -18.91
C ALA A 608 -33.96 15.43 -19.77
N THR A 609 -34.92 14.66 -19.26
CA THR A 609 -36.23 14.58 -19.92
C THR A 609 -36.83 15.97 -19.98
N ALA A 610 -37.23 16.42 -21.18
CA ALA A 610 -37.94 17.66 -21.33
C ALA A 610 -39.19 17.66 -20.40
N PRO A 611 -39.47 18.75 -19.69
CA PRO A 611 -40.58 18.84 -18.74
C PRO A 611 -41.95 18.61 -19.37
#